data_8c489d6b8930f9dfd8ec5ffd06095466
#
_entry.id   8c489d6b8930f9dfd8ec5ffd06095466
#
_cell.length_a   1.000
_cell.length_b   1.000
_cell.length_c   1.000
_cell.angle_alpha   90.00
_cell.angle_beta   90.00
_cell.angle_gamma   90.00
#
_symmetry.space_group_name_H-M   'P 1'
#
loop_
_entity.id
_entity.type
_entity.pdbx_description
1 polymer ?
#
loop_
_entity_poly.entity_id
_entity_poly.type
_entity_poly.pdbx_seq_one_letter_code
_entity_poly.pdbx_strand_id
1 'polypeptide(L)'
;YYNKANGKVVTLNDTSKGIVTIYNASMQPESSFEVGAINPVDGKNVCICDNDYIYVCKGQNGFGVYDYSGNQVGGSKKHTNGVDVDDKYIYLAAGDGLAILDKHATYVDADGNTYNRTIKKFNYTGKGATSVTDETTVKQSANFVKKGPDGRIYVAYGMYGLQIYDLN
;
A
#
# COMPACT_ATOMS: atom_id res chain seq x y z
N TYR A 1 -12.36 4.45 1.42
CA TYR A 1 -12.36 3.91 0.04
C TYR A 1 -13.68 3.25 -0.28
N TYR A 2 -14.18 3.43 -1.50
CA TYR A 2 -15.41 2.81 -1.99
C TYR A 2 -15.07 1.77 -3.07
N ASN A 3 -15.46 0.53 -2.84
CA ASN A 3 -15.35 -0.54 -3.85
C ASN A 3 -16.64 -0.61 -4.67
N LYS A 4 -16.55 -0.22 -5.95
CA LYS A 4 -17.70 -0.21 -6.87
C LYS A 4 -18.23 -1.61 -7.17
N ALA A 5 -17.40 -2.66 -7.07
CA ALA A 5 -17.81 -4.01 -7.46
C ALA A 5 -18.73 -4.67 -6.43
N ASN A 6 -18.55 -4.39 -5.13
CA ASN A 6 -19.36 -4.97 -4.06
C ASN A 6 -20.13 -3.94 -3.22
N GLY A 7 -20.02 -2.64 -3.53
CA GLY A 7 -20.70 -1.56 -2.85
C GLY A 7 -20.21 -1.27 -1.43
N LYS A 8 -19.13 -1.90 -0.98
CA LYS A 8 -18.59 -1.67 0.37
C LYS A 8 -17.73 -0.42 0.44
N VAL A 9 -17.79 0.25 1.58
CA VAL A 9 -16.90 1.35 1.93
C VAL A 9 -16.02 0.91 3.10
N VAL A 10 -14.72 1.15 3.00
CA VAL A 10 -13.78 0.96 4.11
C VAL A 10 -13.20 2.29 4.55
N THR A 11 -13.13 2.49 5.85
CA THR A 11 -12.46 3.64 6.47
C THR A 11 -11.39 3.17 7.43
N LEU A 12 -10.36 4.00 7.61
CA LEU A 12 -9.31 3.80 8.61
C LEU A 12 -9.28 5.02 9.51
N ASN A 13 -9.40 4.82 10.80
CA ASN A 13 -9.34 5.85 11.81
C ASN A 13 -8.52 5.37 13.03
N ASP A 14 -8.29 6.25 13.98
CA ASP A 14 -7.50 6.01 15.19
C ASP A 14 -6.09 5.49 14.88
N THR A 15 -5.16 6.41 14.68
CA THR A 15 -3.76 6.08 14.33
C THR A 15 -3.04 5.28 15.42
N SER A 16 -3.51 5.33 16.67
CA SER A 16 -2.88 4.59 17.78
C SER A 16 -3.17 3.09 17.72
N LYS A 17 -4.36 2.71 17.22
CA LYS A 17 -4.83 1.33 17.09
C LYS A 17 -5.01 0.88 15.65
N GLY A 18 -5.24 1.83 14.73
CA GLY A 18 -5.57 1.54 13.34
C GLY A 18 -6.89 0.79 13.23
N ILE A 19 -8.01 1.50 13.44
CA ILE A 19 -9.34 0.87 13.36
C ILE A 19 -9.85 0.95 11.93
N VAL A 20 -10.04 -0.20 11.31
CA VAL A 20 -10.74 -0.34 10.03
C VAL A 20 -12.22 -0.55 10.30
N THR A 21 -13.09 0.22 9.66
CA THR A 21 -14.55 0.03 9.69
C THR A 21 -15.06 -0.24 8.29
N ILE A 22 -15.89 -1.26 8.16
CA ILE A 22 -16.54 -1.69 6.92
C ILE A 22 -17.99 -1.23 6.97
N TYR A 23 -18.44 -0.58 5.90
CA TYR A 23 -19.81 -0.14 5.72
C TYR A 23 -20.43 -0.81 4.48
N ASN A 24 -21.72 -1.07 4.54
CA ASN A 24 -22.49 -1.50 3.38
C ASN A 24 -22.79 -0.34 2.43
N ALA A 25 -23.45 -0.64 1.30
CA ALA A 25 -23.84 0.35 0.30
C ALA A 25 -24.80 1.46 0.82
N SER A 26 -25.51 1.20 1.92
CA SER A 26 -26.37 2.16 2.61
C SER A 26 -25.65 2.97 3.70
N MET A 27 -24.30 2.88 3.75
CA MET A 27 -23.45 3.55 4.74
C MET A 27 -23.76 3.14 6.20
N GLN A 28 -24.28 1.92 6.40
CA GLN A 28 -24.40 1.34 7.73
C GLN A 28 -23.15 0.54 8.08
N PRO A 29 -22.59 0.70 9.28
CA PRO A 29 -21.44 -0.08 9.69
C PRO A 29 -21.83 -1.57 9.82
N GLU A 30 -21.02 -2.45 9.22
CA GLU A 30 -21.20 -3.90 9.29
C GLU A 30 -20.26 -4.53 10.32
N SER A 31 -19.00 -4.10 10.33
CA SER A 31 -17.97 -4.59 11.24
C SER A 31 -16.82 -3.62 11.38
N SER A 32 -16.02 -3.80 12.42
CA SER A 32 -14.73 -3.11 12.59
C SER A 32 -13.71 -4.02 13.27
N PHE A 33 -12.41 -3.75 13.00
CA PHE A 33 -11.30 -4.48 13.61
C PHE A 33 -10.05 -3.61 13.71
N GLU A 34 -9.14 -3.98 14.61
CA GLU A 34 -7.87 -3.28 14.81
C GLU A 34 -6.78 -3.89 13.92
N VAL A 35 -5.96 -3.05 13.29
CA VAL A 35 -4.82 -3.47 12.44
C VAL A 35 -3.47 -3.13 13.08
N GLY A 36 -3.48 -2.57 14.28
CA GLY A 36 -2.31 -2.06 15.00
C GLY A 36 -1.95 -0.62 14.62
N ALA A 37 -1.04 -0.04 15.38
CA ALA A 37 -0.67 1.37 15.27
C ALA A 37 -0.25 1.76 13.84
N ILE A 38 -0.75 2.89 13.39
CA ILE A 38 -0.41 3.53 12.12
C ILE A 38 0.57 4.65 12.42
N ASN A 39 1.78 4.58 11.89
CA ASN A 39 2.65 5.75 11.88
C ASN A 39 2.14 6.75 10.84
N PRO A 40 2.36 8.06 11.07
CA PRO A 40 1.96 9.06 10.08
C PRO A 40 2.47 8.67 8.69
N VAL A 41 1.57 8.68 7.72
CA VAL A 41 1.87 8.45 6.31
C VAL A 41 1.54 9.71 5.55
N ASP A 42 2.47 10.18 4.73
CA ASP A 42 2.26 11.35 3.87
C ASP A 42 1.52 10.99 2.57
N GLY A 43 1.17 9.72 2.43
CA GLY A 43 0.54 9.16 1.23
C GLY A 43 -0.97 9.29 1.22
N LYS A 44 -1.53 8.97 0.06
CA LYS A 44 -2.95 8.77 -0.18
C LYS A 44 -3.20 7.30 -0.51
N ASN A 45 -4.47 6.87 -0.46
CA ASN A 45 -4.83 5.46 -0.61
C ASN A 45 -4.15 4.56 0.45
N VAL A 46 -4.16 5.03 1.69
CA VAL A 46 -3.58 4.30 2.82
C VAL A 46 -4.45 3.11 3.25
N CYS A 47 -5.74 3.14 2.90
CA CYS A 47 -6.67 2.04 3.14
C CYS A 47 -7.58 1.89 1.91
N ILE A 48 -7.49 0.75 1.24
CA ILE A 48 -8.33 0.41 0.08
C ILE A 48 -8.87 -1.02 0.23
N CYS A 49 -9.83 -1.39 -0.59
CA CYS A 49 -10.31 -2.77 -0.65
C CYS A 49 -10.65 -3.18 -2.07
N ASP A 50 -10.63 -4.47 -2.33
CA ASP A 50 -11.23 -5.12 -3.49
C ASP A 50 -12.33 -6.10 -3.04
N ASN A 51 -12.66 -7.10 -3.85
CA ASN A 51 -13.70 -8.06 -3.49
C ASN A 51 -13.24 -9.06 -2.42
N ASP A 52 -11.95 -9.31 -2.31
CA ASP A 52 -11.36 -10.36 -1.50
C ASP A 52 -10.76 -9.82 -0.20
N TYR A 53 -10.10 -8.65 -0.26
CA TYR A 53 -9.25 -8.16 0.81
C TYR A 53 -9.35 -6.66 1.06
N ILE A 54 -8.90 -6.28 2.25
CA ILE A 54 -8.67 -4.91 2.70
C ILE A 54 -7.16 -4.71 2.86
N TYR A 55 -6.63 -3.62 2.31
CA TYR A 55 -5.21 -3.30 2.23
C TYR A 55 -4.92 -2.05 3.03
N VAL A 56 -4.01 -2.15 4.01
CA VAL A 56 -3.72 -1.06 4.96
C VAL A 56 -2.24 -0.73 5.00
N CYS A 57 -1.90 0.51 4.62
CA CYS A 57 -0.57 1.08 4.79
C CYS A 57 -0.41 1.60 6.21
N LYS A 58 0.66 1.20 6.90
CA LYS A 58 0.91 1.54 8.31
C LYS A 58 2.18 2.39 8.50
N GLY A 59 2.64 3.06 7.46
CA GLY A 59 3.88 3.83 7.50
C GLY A 59 5.08 2.94 7.83
N GLN A 60 5.89 3.33 8.81
CA GLN A 60 7.05 2.56 9.26
C GLN A 60 6.67 1.20 9.87
N ASN A 61 5.42 1.03 10.31
CA ASN A 61 4.91 -0.24 10.83
C ASN A 61 4.53 -1.23 9.72
N GLY A 62 4.83 -0.92 8.46
CA GLY A 62 4.68 -1.83 7.34
C GLY A 62 3.35 -1.74 6.60
N PHE A 63 2.87 -2.87 6.14
CA PHE A 63 1.68 -3.03 5.32
C PHE A 63 0.96 -4.32 5.70
N GLY A 64 -0.37 -4.28 5.79
CA GLY A 64 -1.20 -5.43 6.08
C GLY A 64 -2.25 -5.68 5.01
N VAL A 65 -2.52 -6.96 4.75
CA VAL A 65 -3.64 -7.47 3.95
C VAL A 65 -4.56 -8.25 4.87
N TYR A 66 -5.83 -7.89 4.89
CA TYR A 66 -6.83 -8.47 5.79
C TYR A 66 -8.01 -9.02 5.00
N ASP A 67 -8.57 -10.13 5.46
CA ASP A 67 -9.89 -10.55 5.01
C ASP A 67 -10.99 -9.65 5.60
N TYR A 68 -12.23 -9.81 5.14
CA TYR A 68 -13.36 -9.02 5.63
C TYR A 68 -13.82 -9.40 7.06
N SER A 69 -13.22 -10.45 7.64
CA SER A 69 -13.40 -10.83 9.06
C SER A 69 -12.34 -10.19 9.97
N GLY A 70 -11.35 -9.49 9.40
CA GLY A 70 -10.28 -8.82 10.12
C GLY A 70 -9.05 -9.69 10.38
N ASN A 71 -8.96 -10.89 9.81
CA ASN A 71 -7.76 -11.72 9.93
C ASN A 71 -6.68 -11.21 8.98
N GLN A 72 -5.45 -11.05 9.47
CA GLN A 72 -4.33 -10.73 8.60
C GLN A 72 -3.92 -11.96 7.79
N VAL A 73 -4.02 -11.86 6.47
CA VAL A 73 -3.72 -12.93 5.50
C VAL A 73 -2.47 -12.67 4.67
N GLY A 74 -1.89 -11.49 4.80
CA GLY A 74 -0.69 -11.09 4.09
C GLY A 74 -0.15 -9.75 4.58
N GLY A 75 0.87 -9.25 3.88
CA GLY A 75 1.45 -7.95 4.20
C GLY A 75 2.90 -7.79 3.78
N SER A 76 3.58 -6.78 4.35
CA SER A 76 5.00 -6.52 4.16
C SER A 76 5.55 -5.71 5.35
N LYS A 77 6.79 -5.98 5.74
CA LYS A 77 7.52 -5.18 6.75
C LYS A 77 8.02 -3.83 6.21
N LYS A 78 7.83 -3.55 4.92
CA LYS A 78 8.31 -2.32 4.30
C LYS A 78 7.53 -1.10 4.78
N HIS A 79 8.23 -0.01 5.06
CA HIS A 79 7.61 1.30 5.21
C HIS A 79 6.74 1.57 3.97
N THR A 80 5.45 1.83 4.17
CA THR A 80 4.46 1.92 3.10
C THR A 80 3.55 3.12 3.30
N ASN A 81 3.47 4.00 2.30
CA ASN A 81 2.70 5.25 2.31
C ASN A 81 1.41 5.17 1.50
N GLY A 82 1.33 4.29 0.52
CA GLY A 82 0.14 4.14 -0.32
C GLY A 82 0.13 2.80 -1.04
N VAL A 83 -1.04 2.37 -1.46
CA VAL A 83 -1.26 1.09 -2.12
C VAL A 83 -2.25 1.23 -3.28
N ASP A 84 -2.01 0.45 -4.33
CA ASP A 84 -3.00 0.13 -5.37
C ASP A 84 -2.92 -1.37 -5.68
N VAL A 85 -3.98 -1.94 -6.23
CA VAL A 85 -4.06 -3.38 -6.49
C VAL A 85 -4.75 -3.65 -7.83
N ASP A 86 -4.39 -4.80 -8.42
CA ASP A 86 -5.16 -5.42 -9.50
C ASP A 86 -5.41 -6.91 -9.17
N ASP A 87 -5.79 -7.70 -10.16
CA ASP A 87 -6.12 -9.11 -9.94
C ASP A 87 -4.90 -9.96 -9.53
N LYS A 88 -3.67 -9.54 -9.88
CA LYS A 88 -2.45 -10.32 -9.70
C LYS A 88 -1.50 -9.71 -8.68
N TYR A 89 -1.44 -8.39 -8.59
CA TYR A 89 -0.37 -7.70 -7.88
C TYR A 89 -0.88 -6.66 -6.91
N ILE A 90 -0.06 -6.42 -5.88
CA ILE A 90 -0.18 -5.31 -4.94
C ILE A 90 1.00 -4.36 -5.23
N TYR A 91 0.69 -3.10 -5.47
CA TYR A 91 1.65 -2.04 -5.75
C TYR A 91 1.78 -1.15 -4.51
N LEU A 92 2.97 -1.06 -3.93
CA LEU A 92 3.23 -0.29 -2.72
C LEU A 92 4.09 0.94 -3.04
N ALA A 93 3.59 2.11 -2.68
CA ALA A 93 4.40 3.30 -2.53
C ALA A 93 5.22 3.16 -1.24
N ALA A 94 6.46 2.68 -1.36
CA ALA A 94 7.31 2.33 -0.24
C ALA A 94 8.33 3.43 0.09
N GLY A 95 8.94 3.35 1.27
CA GLY A 95 9.94 4.30 1.73
C GLY A 95 11.23 4.35 0.91
N ASP A 96 11.43 3.36 0.03
CA ASP A 96 12.59 3.27 -0.87
C ASP A 96 12.20 3.26 -2.37
N GLY A 97 10.93 3.50 -2.68
CA GLY A 97 10.42 3.55 -4.06
C GLY A 97 9.17 2.72 -4.26
N LEU A 98 9.06 2.04 -5.42
CA LEU A 98 7.94 1.14 -5.74
C LEU A 98 8.31 -0.29 -5.35
N ALA A 99 7.44 -0.97 -4.59
CA ALA A 99 7.50 -2.41 -4.40
C ALA A 99 6.26 -3.08 -5.01
N ILE A 100 6.46 -4.20 -5.69
CA ILE A 100 5.40 -4.99 -6.29
C ILE A 100 5.39 -6.36 -5.61
N LEU A 101 4.25 -6.72 -5.05
CA LEU A 101 4.06 -7.99 -4.37
C LEU A 101 3.09 -8.87 -5.18
N ASP A 102 3.27 -10.18 -5.08
CA ASP A 102 2.26 -11.13 -5.54
C ASP A 102 1.05 -11.09 -4.59
N LYS A 103 -0.14 -10.89 -5.15
CA LYS A 103 -1.37 -10.82 -4.36
C LYS A 103 -1.73 -12.17 -3.72
N HIS A 104 -1.38 -13.27 -4.37
CA HIS A 104 -1.82 -14.62 -4.01
C HIS A 104 -0.71 -15.51 -3.42
N ALA A 105 0.57 -15.15 -3.61
CA ALA A 105 1.69 -15.90 -3.07
C ALA A 105 2.20 -15.29 -1.77
N THR A 106 2.06 -16.04 -0.69
CA THR A 106 2.51 -15.64 0.66
C THR A 106 3.59 -16.58 1.20
N TYR A 107 4.22 -16.17 2.28
CA TYR A 107 5.10 -16.98 3.12
C TYR A 107 4.91 -16.59 4.58
N VAL A 108 5.27 -17.51 5.49
CA VAL A 108 5.27 -17.26 6.93
C VAL A 108 6.71 -17.07 7.38
N ASP A 109 6.98 -16.02 8.16
CA ASP A 109 8.30 -15.78 8.74
C ASP A 109 8.53 -16.61 10.02
N ALA A 110 9.73 -16.48 10.60
CA ALA A 110 10.09 -17.21 11.82
C ALA A 110 9.24 -16.87 13.05
N ASP A 111 8.62 -15.70 13.05
CA ASP A 111 7.74 -15.21 14.13
C ASP A 111 6.27 -15.60 13.91
N GLY A 112 5.96 -16.34 12.83
CA GLY A 112 4.62 -16.80 12.49
C GLY A 112 3.77 -15.78 11.73
N ASN A 113 4.34 -14.67 11.27
CA ASN A 113 3.61 -13.64 10.51
C ASN A 113 3.55 -14.00 9.02
N THR A 114 2.40 -13.76 8.40
CA THR A 114 2.17 -14.01 6.97
C THR A 114 2.44 -12.76 6.14
N TYR A 115 3.28 -12.90 5.11
CA TYR A 115 3.65 -11.81 4.19
C TYR A 115 3.49 -12.22 2.74
N ASN A 116 3.17 -11.24 1.87
CA ASN A 116 3.16 -11.44 0.42
C ASN A 116 4.58 -11.47 -0.15
N ARG A 117 4.81 -12.32 -1.15
CA ARG A 117 6.10 -12.40 -1.84
C ARG A 117 6.36 -11.16 -2.68
N THR A 118 7.53 -10.56 -2.51
CA THR A 118 7.97 -9.45 -3.36
C THR A 118 8.40 -9.99 -4.71
N ILE A 119 7.79 -9.48 -5.79
CA ILE A 119 8.11 -9.82 -7.19
C ILE A 119 9.21 -8.90 -7.71
N LYS A 120 9.06 -7.59 -7.53
CA LYS A 120 9.94 -6.59 -8.11
C LYS A 120 10.02 -5.35 -7.21
N LYS A 121 11.15 -4.66 -7.29
CA LYS A 121 11.37 -3.37 -6.63
C LYS A 121 11.98 -2.41 -7.64
N PHE A 122 11.53 -1.17 -7.57
CA PHE A 122 12.11 -0.05 -8.32
C PHE A 122 12.46 1.05 -7.33
N ASN A 123 13.75 1.32 -7.20
CA ASN A 123 14.19 2.48 -6.45
C ASN A 123 13.98 3.75 -7.27
N TYR A 124 13.81 4.87 -6.60
CA TYR A 124 13.81 6.16 -7.26
C TYR A 124 15.14 6.40 -7.98
N THR A 125 15.10 6.83 -9.23
CA THR A 125 16.29 7.05 -10.07
C THR A 125 16.43 8.50 -10.56
N GLY A 126 15.61 9.44 -10.06
CA GLY A 126 15.66 10.84 -10.43
C GLY A 126 16.76 11.62 -9.69
N LYS A 127 17.26 12.69 -10.30
CA LYS A 127 18.10 13.68 -9.61
C LYS A 127 17.22 14.52 -8.68
N GLY A 128 17.62 14.66 -7.41
CA GLY A 128 16.96 15.56 -6.49
C GLY A 128 17.04 17.00 -6.99
N ALA A 129 15.99 17.79 -6.79
CA ALA A 129 15.91 19.19 -7.20
C ALA A 129 16.84 20.14 -6.42
N THR A 130 17.59 19.64 -5.46
CA THR A 130 18.58 20.39 -4.69
C THR A 130 19.96 19.89 -5.05
N SER A 131 20.82 20.80 -5.48
CA SER A 131 22.26 20.75 -5.67
C SER A 131 23.04 19.65 -4.92
N VAL A 132 22.70 18.40 -5.11
CA VAL A 132 23.50 17.29 -4.65
C VAL A 132 24.51 17.04 -5.76
N THR A 133 25.73 17.49 -5.54
CA THR A 133 26.89 17.29 -6.42
C THR A 133 27.35 15.83 -6.42
N ASP A 134 26.73 14.96 -5.65
CA ASP A 134 27.02 13.53 -5.60
C ASP A 134 25.98 12.72 -6.35
N GLU A 135 26.46 11.83 -7.23
CA GLU A 135 25.70 10.79 -7.92
C GLU A 135 25.16 9.69 -6.98
N THR A 136 25.11 9.94 -5.69
CA THR A 136 24.52 9.01 -4.71
C THR A 136 23.03 8.90 -5.00
N THR A 137 22.61 7.69 -5.27
CA THR A 137 21.20 7.28 -5.40
C THR A 137 20.44 7.71 -4.17
N VAL A 138 19.76 8.87 -4.25
CA VAL A 138 18.94 9.36 -3.15
C VAL A 138 17.74 8.42 -3.06
N LYS A 139 17.68 7.63 -1.98
CA LYS A 139 16.51 6.81 -1.69
C LYS A 139 15.35 7.75 -1.38
N GLN A 140 14.41 7.87 -2.32
CA GLN A 140 13.24 8.70 -2.15
C GLN A 140 12.03 7.84 -1.81
N SER A 141 11.29 8.28 -0.81
CA SER A 141 10.02 7.69 -0.42
C SER A 141 8.96 7.98 -1.47
N ALA A 142 8.30 6.95 -1.95
CA ALA A 142 7.11 7.09 -2.76
C ALA A 142 5.90 7.42 -1.86
N ASN A 143 5.07 8.39 -2.28
CA ASN A 143 3.92 8.85 -1.50
C ASN A 143 2.59 8.34 -2.05
N PHE A 144 2.54 8.02 -3.34
CA PHE A 144 1.33 7.54 -3.99
C PHE A 144 1.68 6.61 -5.14
N VAL A 145 0.86 5.60 -5.35
CA VAL A 145 0.96 4.68 -6.49
C VAL A 145 -0.41 4.44 -7.09
N LYS A 146 -0.45 4.35 -8.42
CA LYS A 146 -1.65 3.97 -9.16
C LYS A 146 -1.30 3.19 -10.42
N LYS A 147 -1.96 2.06 -10.63
CA LYS A 147 -1.96 1.39 -11.91
C LYS A 147 -2.95 2.07 -12.86
N GLY A 148 -2.45 2.53 -13.99
CA GLY A 148 -3.25 3.15 -15.04
C GLY A 148 -3.98 2.11 -15.90
N PRO A 149 -5.00 2.55 -16.66
CA PRO A 149 -5.72 1.69 -17.60
C PRO A 149 -4.85 1.24 -18.78
N ASP A 150 -3.73 1.93 -19.02
CA ASP A 150 -2.72 1.59 -20.03
C ASP A 150 -1.73 0.50 -19.57
N GLY A 151 -1.94 -0.06 -18.36
CA GLY A 151 -1.10 -1.08 -17.77
C GLY A 151 0.16 -0.56 -17.07
N ARG A 152 0.48 0.74 -17.19
CA ARG A 152 1.64 1.34 -16.54
C ARG A 152 1.36 1.66 -15.07
N ILE A 153 2.44 1.77 -14.30
CA ILE A 153 2.37 2.10 -12.87
C ILE A 153 2.91 3.52 -12.68
N TYR A 154 2.07 4.37 -12.14
CA TYR A 154 2.35 5.77 -11.86
C TYR A 154 2.70 5.94 -10.39
N VAL A 155 3.87 6.49 -10.09
CA VAL A 155 4.37 6.65 -8.72
C VAL A 155 4.76 8.09 -8.47
N ALA A 156 4.13 8.73 -7.48
CA ALA A 156 4.46 10.08 -7.07
C ALA A 156 5.47 10.07 -5.93
N TYR A 157 6.52 10.89 -6.09
CA TYR A 157 7.62 11.05 -5.15
C TYR A 157 7.63 12.45 -4.50
N GLY A 158 6.46 13.03 -4.28
CA GLY A 158 6.32 14.36 -3.70
C GLY A 158 6.98 15.43 -4.57
N MET A 159 7.86 16.23 -3.97
CA MET A 159 8.59 17.29 -4.69
C MET A 159 9.54 16.79 -5.80
N TYR A 160 9.83 15.50 -5.82
CA TYR A 160 10.68 14.87 -6.85
C TYR A 160 9.90 14.41 -8.08
N GLY A 161 8.58 14.67 -8.11
CA GLY A 161 7.73 14.49 -9.26
C GLY A 161 7.15 13.09 -9.41
N LEU A 162 6.84 12.73 -10.66
CA LEU A 162 6.17 11.50 -11.05
C LEU A 162 7.14 10.62 -11.84
N GLN A 163 7.20 9.34 -11.49
CA GLN A 163 7.84 8.31 -12.32
C GLN A 163 6.80 7.32 -12.83
N ILE A 164 7.03 6.81 -14.03
CA ILE A 164 6.15 5.85 -14.70
C ILE A 164 6.97 4.60 -14.97
N TYR A 165 6.43 3.46 -14.54
CA TYR A 165 7.07 2.16 -14.69
C TYR A 165 6.25 1.25 -15.59
N ASP A 166 6.95 0.43 -16.36
CA ASP A 166 6.38 -0.68 -17.11
C ASP A 166 6.78 -2.00 -16.46
N LEU A 167 5.87 -2.96 -16.41
CA LEU A 167 6.13 -4.29 -15.84
C LEU A 167 6.72 -5.28 -16.85
N ASN A 168 6.68 -4.93 -18.14
CA ASN A 168 7.17 -5.80 -19.21
C ASN A 168 8.69 -5.91 -19.24
#